data_3732ba6d2cf6954467777a3d4344feff
#
_entry.id   3732ba6d2cf6954467777a3d4344feff
#
_cell.length_a   1.000
_cell.length_b   1.000
_cell.length_c   1.000
_cell.angle_alpha   90.00
_cell.angle_beta   90.00
_cell.angle_gamma   90.00
#
_symmetry.space_group_name_H-M   'P 1'
#
loop_
_entity.id
_entity.type
_entity.pdbx_description
1 polymer ?
#
loop_
_entity_poly.entity_id
_entity_poly.type
_entity_poly.pdbx_seq_one_letter_code
_entity_poly.pdbx_strand_id
1 'polypeptide(L)'
;MGAVWENPAAAAVPGKYRWCLNMAVQYKRILLKVSGEALSGEKGTGFDETTIASICAGIKAAYDLGAQIGIVVGGGNFWRGRSSGKMDRMDADKIGMLATVMNAIAVKDALRQQGVPAVVMTSSAMPQVADTFRS
;
A
#
# COMPACT_ATOMS: atom_id res chain seq x y z
N MET A 1 -26.46 -14.18 21.02
CA MET A 1 -25.99 -15.34 20.24
C MET A 1 -24.93 -14.82 19.27
N GLY A 2 -23.66 -15.01 19.59
CA GLY A 2 -22.55 -14.62 18.72
C GLY A 2 -22.32 -15.67 17.64
N ALA A 3 -22.45 -15.32 16.37
CA ALA A 3 -21.98 -16.17 15.29
C ALA A 3 -20.45 -16.22 15.34
N VAL A 4 -19.89 -17.37 15.68
CA VAL A 4 -18.45 -17.65 15.55
C VAL A 4 -18.18 -17.78 14.06
N TRP A 5 -17.49 -16.80 13.50
CA TRP A 5 -17.06 -16.83 12.11
C TRP A 5 -15.83 -17.74 12.01
N GLU A 6 -16.02 -18.96 11.52
CA GLU A 6 -14.91 -19.87 11.23
C GLU A 6 -14.27 -19.46 9.90
N ASN A 7 -13.00 -19.06 9.96
CA ASN A 7 -12.21 -18.72 8.79
C ASN A 7 -11.89 -20.01 7.98
N PRO A 8 -12.42 -20.19 6.76
CA PRO A 8 -12.17 -21.41 5.97
C PRO A 8 -10.69 -21.62 5.60
N ALA A 9 -9.84 -20.58 5.64
CA ALA A 9 -8.40 -20.70 5.45
C ALA A 9 -7.69 -21.37 6.64
N ALA A 10 -8.33 -21.46 7.81
CA ALA A 10 -7.77 -22.08 9.01
C ALA A 10 -7.51 -23.58 8.86
N ALA A 11 -8.21 -24.26 7.96
CA ALA A 11 -8.07 -25.70 7.72
C ALA A 11 -6.75 -26.09 6.99
N ALA A 12 -6.12 -25.13 6.30
CA ALA A 12 -4.89 -25.35 5.51
C ALA A 12 -3.59 -25.10 6.28
N VAL A 13 -3.64 -24.66 7.54
CA VAL A 13 -2.44 -24.28 8.31
C VAL A 13 -1.92 -25.49 9.09
N PRO A 14 -0.62 -25.88 8.94
CA PRO A 14 -0.02 -26.95 9.71
C PRO A 14 -0.18 -26.74 11.21
N GLY A 15 -0.49 -27.80 11.96
CA GLY A 15 -0.85 -27.78 13.39
C GLY A 15 0.08 -26.99 14.31
N LYS A 16 1.39 -26.94 13.99
CA LYS A 16 2.40 -26.17 14.74
C LYS A 16 2.21 -24.63 14.71
N TYR A 17 1.38 -24.10 13.81
CA TYR A 17 1.08 -22.67 13.68
C TYR A 17 -0.38 -22.34 14.04
N ARG A 18 -1.14 -23.31 14.53
CA ARG A 18 -2.57 -23.17 14.83
C ARG A 18 -2.85 -22.15 15.94
N TRP A 19 -1.89 -21.88 16.80
CA TRP A 19 -1.97 -20.83 17.81
C TRP A 19 -1.99 -19.40 17.21
N CYS A 20 -1.46 -19.23 15.99
CA CYS A 20 -1.52 -17.94 15.27
C CYS A 20 -2.93 -17.62 14.76
N LEU A 21 -3.80 -18.62 14.60
CA LEU A 21 -5.16 -18.45 14.05
C LEU A 21 -6.20 -17.99 15.08
N ASN A 22 -5.89 -18.11 16.36
CA ASN A 22 -6.76 -17.66 17.46
C ASN A 22 -6.48 -16.21 17.88
N MET A 23 -5.57 -15.51 17.22
CA MET A 23 -5.38 -14.09 17.46
C MET A 23 -6.50 -13.32 16.77
N ALA A 24 -7.51 -12.92 17.54
CA ALA A 24 -8.45 -11.91 17.09
C ALA A 24 -7.67 -10.72 16.55
N VAL A 25 -8.07 -10.18 15.39
CA VAL A 25 -7.44 -8.99 14.81
C VAL A 25 -7.40 -7.90 15.88
N GLN A 26 -6.22 -7.64 16.43
CA GLN A 26 -6.02 -6.67 17.51
C GLN A 26 -6.39 -5.25 17.06
N TYR A 27 -6.17 -4.96 15.78
CA TYR A 27 -6.46 -3.67 15.18
C TYR A 27 -7.41 -3.83 13.99
N LYS A 28 -8.63 -3.29 14.13
CA LYS A 28 -9.64 -3.29 13.05
C LYS A 28 -9.28 -2.31 11.92
N ARG A 29 -8.45 -1.33 12.20
CA ARG A 29 -8.05 -0.28 11.26
C ARG A 29 -6.56 0.00 11.42
N ILE A 30 -5.82 -0.06 10.31
CA ILE A 30 -4.37 0.18 10.26
C ILE A 30 -4.05 1.22 9.19
N LEU A 31 -3.06 2.05 9.50
CA LEU A 31 -2.42 2.94 8.54
C LEU A 31 -1.01 2.44 8.29
N LEU A 32 -0.73 2.05 7.05
CA LEU A 32 0.55 1.54 6.60
C LEU A 32 1.28 2.62 5.81
N LYS A 33 2.54 2.89 6.14
CA LYS A 33 3.41 3.74 5.35
C LYS A 33 4.36 2.87 4.51
N VAL A 34 4.33 3.05 3.20
CA VAL A 34 5.21 2.38 2.24
C VAL A 34 6.13 3.44 1.62
N SER A 35 7.46 3.27 1.77
CA SER A 35 8.40 4.18 1.13
C SER A 35 8.47 3.92 -0.38
N GLY A 36 8.74 4.96 -1.18
CA GLY A 36 8.94 4.78 -2.62
C GLY A 36 10.10 3.86 -2.94
N GLU A 37 11.19 3.93 -2.16
CA GLU A 37 12.35 3.05 -2.31
C GLU A 37 11.97 1.57 -2.15
N ALA A 38 11.04 1.24 -1.27
CA ALA A 38 10.57 -0.13 -1.11
C ALA A 38 9.92 -0.68 -2.38
N LEU A 39 9.30 0.18 -3.21
CA LEU A 39 8.64 -0.23 -4.45
C LEU A 39 9.60 -0.45 -5.62
N SER A 40 10.83 0.04 -5.52
CA SER A 40 11.87 -0.15 -6.54
C SER A 40 12.72 -1.39 -6.34
N GLY A 41 12.60 -2.05 -5.19
CA GLY A 41 13.39 -3.23 -4.86
C GLY A 41 14.89 -2.99 -5.04
N GLU A 42 15.60 -3.97 -5.58
CA GLU A 42 17.03 -3.87 -5.84
C GLU A 42 17.39 -2.91 -6.99
N LYS A 43 16.44 -2.55 -7.84
CA LYS A 43 16.65 -1.59 -8.92
C LYS A 43 16.99 -0.19 -8.41
N GLY A 44 16.54 0.15 -7.21
CA GLY A 44 16.78 1.45 -6.56
C GLY A 44 16.04 2.64 -7.19
N THR A 45 15.37 2.46 -8.34
CA THR A 45 14.58 3.47 -9.03
C THR A 45 13.43 2.83 -9.81
N GLY A 46 12.36 3.58 -10.05
CA GLY A 46 11.19 3.10 -10.77
C GLY A 46 10.40 2.04 -10.00
N PHE A 47 9.79 1.12 -10.72
CA PHE A 47 9.01 0.02 -10.18
C PHE A 47 9.73 -1.32 -10.30
N ASP A 48 9.67 -2.11 -9.25
CA ASP A 48 9.95 -3.55 -9.30
C ASP A 48 8.64 -4.31 -9.07
N GLU A 49 8.11 -4.92 -10.13
CA GLU A 49 6.80 -5.58 -10.10
C GLU A 49 6.75 -6.72 -9.10
N THR A 50 7.82 -7.51 -9.00
CA THR A 50 7.92 -8.62 -8.05
C THR A 50 7.88 -8.13 -6.61
N THR A 51 8.61 -7.07 -6.32
CA THR A 51 8.63 -6.44 -4.99
C THR A 51 7.27 -5.85 -4.64
N ILE A 52 6.63 -5.13 -5.58
CA ILE A 52 5.28 -4.58 -5.38
C ILE A 52 4.27 -5.69 -5.12
N ALA A 53 4.30 -6.76 -5.91
CA ALA A 53 3.40 -7.90 -5.73
C ALA A 53 3.59 -8.56 -4.35
N SER A 54 4.82 -8.69 -3.87
CA SER A 54 5.14 -9.24 -2.54
C SER A 54 4.61 -8.36 -1.41
N ILE A 55 4.80 -7.03 -1.51
CA ILE A 55 4.26 -6.07 -0.54
C ILE A 55 2.72 -6.15 -0.52
N CYS A 56 2.09 -6.18 -1.68
CA CYS A 56 0.64 -6.29 -1.82
C CYS A 56 0.10 -7.62 -1.28
N ALA A 57 0.84 -8.72 -1.40
CA ALA A 57 0.46 -10.00 -0.80
C ALA A 57 0.41 -9.92 0.74
N GLY A 58 1.35 -9.21 1.37
CA GLY A 58 1.31 -8.95 2.82
C GLY A 58 0.11 -8.08 3.23
N ILE A 59 -0.21 -7.07 2.43
CA ILE A 59 -1.40 -6.21 2.65
C ILE A 59 -2.69 -7.02 2.50
N LYS A 60 -2.76 -7.86 1.47
CA LYS A 60 -3.89 -8.76 1.25
C LYS A 60 -4.12 -9.69 2.44
N ALA A 61 -3.07 -10.26 3.02
CA ALA A 61 -3.19 -11.13 4.17
C ALA A 61 -3.87 -10.42 5.36
N ALA A 62 -3.51 -9.16 5.62
CA ALA A 62 -4.16 -8.34 6.65
C ALA A 62 -5.61 -7.97 6.28
N TYR A 63 -5.88 -7.69 5.01
CA TYR A 63 -7.23 -7.43 4.50
C TYR A 63 -8.12 -8.66 4.66
N ASP A 64 -7.65 -9.84 4.32
CA ASP A 64 -8.40 -11.10 4.43
C ASP A 64 -8.75 -11.45 5.89
N LEU A 65 -7.97 -10.94 6.86
CA LEU A 65 -8.30 -11.01 8.28
C LEU A 65 -9.39 -10.00 8.72
N GLY A 66 -9.90 -9.17 7.81
CA GLY A 66 -10.96 -8.20 8.08
C GLY A 66 -10.47 -6.82 8.52
N ALA A 67 -9.18 -6.50 8.39
CA ALA A 67 -8.67 -5.17 8.71
C ALA A 67 -9.05 -4.16 7.61
N GLN A 68 -9.41 -2.95 8.02
CA GLN A 68 -9.49 -1.78 7.13
C GLN A 68 -8.09 -1.17 7.02
N ILE A 69 -7.59 -0.97 5.79
CA ILE A 69 -6.20 -0.58 5.57
C ILE A 69 -6.13 0.73 4.81
N GLY A 70 -5.57 1.77 5.44
CA GLY A 70 -5.10 2.97 4.77
C GLY A 70 -3.62 2.81 4.41
N ILE A 71 -3.22 3.22 3.20
CA ILE A 71 -1.82 3.14 2.76
C ILE A 71 -1.36 4.53 2.37
N VAL A 72 -0.26 4.98 2.96
CA VAL A 72 0.44 6.20 2.58
C VAL A 72 1.71 5.82 1.84
N VAL A 73 1.88 6.32 0.62
CA VAL A 73 2.97 5.92 -0.27
C VAL A 73 3.92 7.08 -0.51
N GLY A 74 5.23 6.84 -0.35
CA GLY A 74 6.28 7.81 -0.66
C GLY A 74 6.65 7.82 -2.15
N GLY A 75 7.42 8.83 -2.60
CA GLY A 75 7.85 9.04 -3.99
C GLY A 75 9.36 8.86 -4.24
N GLY A 76 10.11 8.37 -3.26
CA GLY A 76 11.58 8.39 -3.26
C GLY A 76 12.28 7.51 -4.31
N ASN A 77 11.56 6.61 -4.98
CA ASN A 77 12.04 5.80 -6.10
C ASN A 77 12.12 6.57 -7.42
N PHE A 78 11.43 7.70 -7.54
CA PHE A 78 11.47 8.56 -8.72
C PHE A 78 12.15 9.90 -8.46
N TRP A 79 11.93 10.47 -7.26
CA TRP A 79 12.39 11.82 -6.98
C TRP A 79 12.84 11.99 -5.54
N ARG A 80 14.06 12.50 -5.37
CA ARG A 80 14.63 12.92 -4.10
C ARG A 80 14.98 14.41 -4.20
N GLY A 81 14.10 15.27 -3.72
CA GLY A 81 14.20 16.73 -3.87
C GLY A 81 15.49 17.37 -3.37
N ARG A 82 16.28 16.66 -2.54
CA ARG A 82 17.59 17.14 -2.04
C ARG A 82 18.72 17.06 -3.06
N SER A 83 18.56 16.33 -4.16
CA SER A 83 19.63 16.08 -5.14
C SER A 83 19.64 17.06 -6.32
N SER A 84 18.66 17.96 -6.42
CA SER A 84 18.52 18.90 -7.53
C SER A 84 18.96 20.32 -7.14
N GLY A 85 20.24 20.52 -6.93
CA GLY A 85 20.81 21.80 -6.46
C GLY A 85 20.57 23.07 -7.32
N LYS A 86 19.75 22.97 -8.39
CA LYS A 86 19.41 24.08 -9.29
C LYS A 86 17.90 24.22 -9.54
N MET A 87 17.07 23.28 -9.08
CA MET A 87 15.63 23.33 -9.31
C MET A 87 14.95 24.18 -8.23
N ASP A 88 13.92 24.94 -8.61
CA ASP A 88 13.07 25.62 -7.67
C ASP A 88 12.42 24.64 -6.69
N ARG A 89 12.36 25.00 -5.41
CA ARG A 89 11.88 24.13 -4.36
C ARG A 89 10.41 23.74 -4.54
N MET A 90 9.58 24.69 -4.98
CA MET A 90 8.15 24.43 -5.19
C MET A 90 7.93 23.43 -6.33
N ASP A 91 8.74 23.52 -7.38
CA ASP A 91 8.64 22.58 -8.50
C ASP A 91 9.18 21.19 -8.11
N ALA A 92 10.26 21.13 -7.33
CA ALA A 92 10.77 19.88 -6.76
C ALA A 92 9.72 19.18 -5.87
N ASP A 93 8.99 19.94 -5.04
CA ASP A 93 7.92 19.42 -4.19
C ASP A 93 6.73 18.90 -5.02
N LYS A 94 6.35 19.60 -6.10
CA LYS A 94 5.31 19.14 -7.04
C LYS A 94 5.70 17.82 -7.73
N ILE A 95 6.94 17.70 -8.17
CA ILE A 95 7.46 16.46 -8.76
C ILE A 95 7.40 15.32 -7.73
N GLY A 96 7.83 15.57 -6.51
CA GLY A 96 7.72 14.59 -5.42
C GLY A 96 6.28 14.15 -5.14
N MET A 97 5.35 15.09 -5.15
CA MET A 97 3.92 14.81 -5.00
C MET A 97 3.40 13.92 -6.15
N LEU A 98 3.72 14.25 -7.41
CA LEU A 98 3.33 13.44 -8.56
C LEU A 98 3.93 12.04 -8.50
N ALA A 99 5.16 11.90 -8.04
CA ALA A 99 5.79 10.59 -7.83
C ALA A 99 5.01 9.73 -6.82
N THR A 100 4.48 10.33 -5.74
CA THR A 100 3.63 9.59 -4.79
C THR A 100 2.34 9.11 -5.43
N VAL A 101 1.73 9.91 -6.30
CA VAL A 101 0.51 9.53 -7.04
C VAL A 101 0.78 8.37 -7.99
N MET A 102 1.88 8.39 -8.73
CA MET A 102 2.30 7.28 -9.59
C MET A 102 2.45 5.98 -8.79
N ASN A 103 3.12 6.04 -7.66
CA ASN A 103 3.31 4.89 -6.78
C ASN A 103 1.98 4.37 -6.21
N ALA A 104 1.07 5.26 -5.81
CA ALA A 104 -0.25 4.87 -5.31
C ALA A 104 -1.08 4.16 -6.38
N ILE A 105 -1.00 4.60 -7.65
CA ILE A 105 -1.67 3.94 -8.77
C ILE A 105 -1.10 2.53 -8.99
N ALA A 106 0.23 2.36 -8.96
CA ALA A 106 0.87 1.05 -9.13
C ALA A 106 0.49 0.08 -8.00
N VAL A 107 0.49 0.54 -6.74
CA VAL A 107 0.05 -0.27 -5.59
C VAL A 107 -1.44 -0.62 -5.68
N LYS A 108 -2.30 0.32 -6.08
CA LYS A 108 -3.73 0.06 -6.32
C LYS A 108 -3.93 -1.04 -7.35
N ASP A 109 -3.23 -0.96 -8.48
CA ASP A 109 -3.35 -1.93 -9.56
C ASP A 109 -2.92 -3.33 -9.09
N ALA A 110 -1.76 -3.45 -8.45
CA ALA A 110 -1.25 -4.70 -7.90
C ALA A 110 -2.18 -5.32 -6.85
N LEU A 111 -2.82 -4.51 -5.99
CA LEU A 111 -3.83 -4.97 -5.03
C LEU A 111 -5.06 -5.52 -5.75
N ARG A 112 -5.56 -4.82 -6.78
CA ARG A 112 -6.71 -5.26 -7.57
C ARG A 112 -6.44 -6.56 -8.31
N GLN A 113 -5.25 -6.75 -8.86
CA GLN A 113 -4.83 -8.01 -9.47
C GLN A 113 -4.86 -9.18 -8.48
N GLN A 114 -4.67 -8.91 -7.20
CA GLN A 114 -4.77 -9.90 -6.12
C GLN A 114 -6.18 -10.01 -5.51
N GLY A 115 -7.19 -9.36 -6.09
CA GLY A 115 -8.58 -9.41 -5.65
C GLY A 115 -8.91 -8.48 -4.47
N VAL A 116 -8.03 -7.53 -4.12
CA VAL A 116 -8.30 -6.54 -3.06
C VAL A 116 -8.84 -5.26 -3.68
N PRO A 117 -10.06 -4.82 -3.34
CA PRO A 117 -10.60 -3.54 -3.82
C PRO A 117 -9.76 -2.39 -3.24
N ALA A 118 -9.31 -1.49 -4.10
CA ALA A 118 -8.49 -0.36 -3.70
C ALA A 118 -8.85 0.90 -4.52
N VAL A 119 -8.75 2.06 -3.87
CA VAL A 119 -8.91 3.39 -4.48
C VAL A 119 -7.70 4.24 -4.16
N VAL A 120 -7.37 5.18 -5.05
CA VAL A 120 -6.33 6.18 -4.81
C VAL A 120 -7.01 7.49 -4.42
N MET A 121 -6.50 8.11 -3.37
CA MET A 121 -6.91 9.43 -2.93
C MET A 121 -5.71 10.38 -2.92
N THR A 122 -5.92 11.63 -3.37
CA THR A 122 -4.88 12.66 -3.41
C THR A 122 -5.33 13.90 -2.64
N SER A 123 -4.38 14.61 -2.03
CA SER A 123 -4.64 15.89 -1.36
C SER A 123 -4.91 17.04 -2.34
N SER A 124 -4.36 16.94 -3.56
CA SER A 124 -4.62 17.87 -4.66
C SER A 124 -5.66 17.31 -5.59
N ALA A 125 -6.58 18.14 -6.07
CA ALA A 125 -7.65 17.70 -6.97
C ALA A 125 -7.08 17.26 -8.32
N MET A 126 -7.23 15.99 -8.63
CA MET A 126 -6.83 15.34 -9.89
C MET A 126 -7.94 14.37 -10.36
N PRO A 127 -9.15 14.87 -10.67
CA PRO A 127 -10.34 14.03 -10.81
C PRO A 127 -10.24 12.98 -11.92
N GLN A 128 -9.37 13.18 -12.93
CA GLN A 128 -9.12 12.18 -13.98
C GLN A 128 -8.19 11.05 -13.54
N VAL A 129 -7.51 11.18 -12.39
CA VAL A 129 -6.46 10.28 -11.95
C VAL A 129 -6.82 9.58 -10.64
N ALA A 130 -7.39 10.32 -9.70
CA ALA A 130 -7.66 9.84 -8.34
C ALA A 130 -8.76 10.66 -7.66
N ASP A 131 -9.39 10.06 -6.65
CA ASP A 131 -10.35 10.76 -5.81
C ASP A 131 -9.65 11.82 -4.95
N THR A 132 -10.34 12.92 -4.66
CA THR A 132 -9.81 13.92 -3.73
C THR A 132 -10.08 13.48 -2.30
N PHE A 133 -9.04 13.41 -1.49
CA PHE A 133 -9.17 13.14 -0.06
C PHE A 133 -9.92 14.32 0.60
N ARG A 134 -10.97 13.98 1.34
CA ARG A 134 -11.73 14.92 2.18
C ARG A 134 -11.72 14.38 3.60
N SER A 135 -11.28 15.20 4.53
CA SER A 135 -11.37 14.91 5.97
C SER A 135 -12.78 15.11 6.51
#